data_a94dd269333b6d9183deb5ff1aac8ab0
#
_entry.id   a94dd269333b6d9183deb5ff1aac8ab0
#
_cell.length_a   1.000
_cell.length_b   1.000
_cell.length_c   1.000
_cell.angle_alpha   90.00
_cell.angle_beta   90.00
_cell.angle_gamma   90.00
#
_symmetry.space_group_name_H-M   'P 1'
#
loop_
_entity.id
_entity.type
_entity.pdbx_description
1 polymer ?
#
loop_
_entity_poly.entity_id
_entity_poly.type
_entity_poly.pdbx_seq_one_letter_code
_entity_poly.pdbx_strand_id
1 'polypeptide(L)'
;MPELPLSVWIALAAVLGLLVGSFLNVVILRLPERMAAGWRREARDVLELESEDMPLPPGIVREPSHCPQCKHPLSAADNIPLFGWLLLRGRCRYCKTRISIQYPLVELLGGVLSAVVVWKFGPTWVALAGLVFTWVLIAAAGIDFRTQLLPDQLTLPLLWLGLLL
;
A
#
# COMPACT_ATOMS: atom_id res chain seq x y z
N MET A 1 11.16 28.00 -19.98
CA MET A 1 10.07 27.79 -19.04
C MET A 1 10.63 27.95 -17.64
N PRO A 2 10.01 28.68 -16.70
CA PRO A 2 10.53 28.75 -15.35
C PRO A 2 10.54 27.34 -14.75
N GLU A 3 11.71 26.86 -14.40
CA GLU A 3 11.84 25.58 -13.74
C GLU A 3 11.27 25.72 -12.32
N LEU A 4 10.40 24.80 -11.92
CA LEU A 4 9.84 24.79 -10.57
C LEU A 4 10.97 24.62 -9.56
N PRO A 5 10.97 25.37 -8.44
CA PRO A 5 11.99 25.24 -7.41
C PRO A 5 11.95 23.82 -6.78
N LEU A 6 13.10 23.33 -6.36
CA LEU A 6 13.25 21.97 -5.77
C LEU A 6 12.27 21.75 -4.60
N SER A 7 11.98 22.78 -3.81
CA SER A 7 11.02 22.69 -2.71
C SER A 7 9.61 22.29 -3.15
N VAL A 8 9.19 22.73 -4.33
CA VAL A 8 7.88 22.36 -4.90
C VAL A 8 7.88 20.88 -5.31
N TRP A 9 8.96 20.41 -5.93
CA TRP A 9 9.09 18.98 -6.27
C TRP A 9 9.10 18.09 -5.04
N ILE A 10 9.75 18.50 -3.96
CA ILE A 10 9.75 17.77 -2.68
C ILE A 10 8.33 17.72 -2.10
N ALA A 11 7.60 18.85 -2.11
CA ALA A 11 6.23 18.89 -1.61
C ALA A 11 5.28 18.00 -2.43
N LEU A 12 5.40 18.04 -3.76
CA LEU A 12 4.62 17.17 -4.65
C LEU A 12 4.91 15.70 -4.42
N ALA A 13 6.20 15.34 -4.26
CA ALA A 13 6.60 13.98 -3.95
C ALA A 13 6.07 13.51 -2.58
N ALA A 14 6.08 14.38 -1.56
CA ALA A 14 5.51 14.08 -0.25
C ALA A 14 4.01 13.78 -0.36
N VAL A 15 3.25 14.64 -1.04
CA VAL A 15 1.81 14.45 -1.23
C VAL A 15 1.52 13.16 -2.03
N LEU A 16 2.25 12.93 -3.12
CA LEU A 16 2.13 11.70 -3.89
C LEU A 16 2.46 10.47 -3.04
N GLY A 17 3.53 10.55 -2.24
CA GLY A 17 3.93 9.48 -1.34
C GLY A 17 2.90 9.17 -0.25
N LEU A 18 2.20 10.17 0.27
CA LEU A 18 1.07 9.98 1.19
C LEU A 18 -0.08 9.23 0.51
N LEU A 19 -0.45 9.63 -0.71
CA LEU A 19 -1.52 8.99 -1.47
C LEU A 19 -1.17 7.53 -1.81
N VAL A 20 0.05 7.30 -2.29
CA VAL A 20 0.55 5.95 -2.54
C VAL A 20 0.60 5.15 -1.24
N GLY A 21 1.07 5.73 -0.14
CA GLY A 21 1.10 5.08 1.18
C GLY A 21 -0.28 4.59 1.64
N SER A 22 -1.33 5.36 1.38
CA SER A 22 -2.71 4.93 1.64
C SER A 22 -3.08 3.70 0.80
N PHE A 23 -2.72 3.67 -0.48
CA PHE A 23 -2.89 2.49 -1.34
C PHE A 23 -2.02 1.30 -0.89
N LEU A 24 -0.79 1.54 -0.45
CA LEU A 24 0.08 0.47 0.06
C LEU A 24 -0.53 -0.26 1.25
N ASN A 25 -1.29 0.41 2.12
CA ASN A 25 -2.05 -0.26 3.18
C ASN A 25 -3.02 -1.31 2.62
N VAL A 26 -3.68 -1.02 1.51
CA VAL A 26 -4.56 -1.99 0.84
C VAL A 26 -3.77 -3.18 0.32
N VAL A 27 -2.61 -2.93 -0.29
CA VAL A 27 -1.70 -3.99 -0.78
C VAL A 27 -1.22 -4.86 0.38
N ILE A 28 -0.71 -4.26 1.46
CA ILE A 28 -0.20 -4.96 2.66
C ILE A 28 -1.25 -5.88 3.28
N LEU A 29 -2.51 -5.45 3.27
CA LEU A 29 -3.60 -6.21 3.89
C LEU A 29 -4.17 -7.29 2.96
N ARG A 30 -4.43 -6.96 1.70
CA ARG A 30 -5.19 -7.83 0.80
C ARG A 30 -4.32 -8.78 -0.01
N LEU A 31 -3.06 -8.41 -0.34
CA LEU A 31 -2.21 -9.25 -1.17
C LEU A 31 -1.91 -10.62 -0.52
N PRO A 32 -1.51 -10.71 0.77
CA PRO A 32 -1.27 -11.99 1.41
C PRO A 32 -2.51 -12.89 1.47
N GLU A 33 -3.68 -12.32 1.75
CA GLU A 33 -4.95 -13.06 1.79
C GLU A 33 -5.30 -13.66 0.43
N ARG A 34 -5.08 -12.90 -0.64
CA ARG A 34 -5.32 -13.35 -2.02
C ARG A 34 -4.34 -14.44 -2.43
N MET A 35 -3.07 -14.31 -2.07
CA MET A 35 -2.06 -15.35 -2.31
C MET A 35 -2.41 -16.64 -1.59
N ALA A 36 -2.77 -16.56 -0.31
CA ALA A 36 -3.19 -17.72 0.47
C ALA A 36 -4.44 -18.40 -0.09
N ALA A 37 -5.38 -17.63 -0.66
CA ALA A 37 -6.54 -18.17 -1.34
C ALA A 37 -6.17 -18.87 -2.66
N GLY A 38 -5.23 -18.30 -3.43
CA GLY A 38 -4.67 -18.93 -4.63
C GLY A 38 -4.01 -20.26 -4.32
N TRP A 39 -3.07 -20.29 -3.38
CA TRP A 39 -2.37 -21.52 -2.96
C TRP A 39 -3.31 -22.61 -2.45
N ARG A 40 -4.38 -22.24 -1.74
CA ARG A 40 -5.40 -23.21 -1.30
C ARG A 40 -6.16 -23.83 -2.47
N ARG A 41 -6.44 -23.05 -3.52
CA ARG A 41 -7.07 -23.56 -4.75
C ARG A 41 -6.13 -24.52 -5.48
N GLU A 42 -4.90 -24.08 -5.76
CA GLU A 42 -3.88 -24.91 -6.41
C GLU A 42 -3.66 -26.24 -5.66
N ALA A 43 -3.55 -26.18 -4.32
CA ALA A 43 -3.39 -27.38 -3.52
C ALA A 43 -4.60 -28.35 -3.62
N ARG A 44 -5.82 -27.81 -3.68
CA ARG A 44 -7.04 -28.64 -3.88
C ARG A 44 -7.09 -29.25 -5.27
N ASP A 45 -6.75 -28.49 -6.29
CA ASP A 45 -6.70 -28.99 -7.67
C ASP A 45 -5.70 -30.14 -7.81
N VAL A 46 -4.51 -30.00 -7.20
CA VAL A 46 -3.49 -31.07 -7.17
C VAL A 46 -3.94 -32.31 -6.40
N LEU A 47 -4.74 -32.14 -5.34
CA LEU A 47 -5.28 -33.23 -4.54
C LEU A 47 -6.61 -33.81 -5.07
N GLU A 48 -7.07 -33.34 -6.23
CA GLU A 48 -8.34 -33.73 -6.86
C GLU A 48 -9.56 -33.64 -5.89
N LEU A 49 -9.52 -32.68 -4.95
CA LEU A 49 -10.60 -32.45 -4.02
C LEU A 49 -11.72 -31.63 -4.68
N GLU A 50 -12.97 -31.92 -4.33
CA GLU A 50 -14.11 -31.16 -4.81
C GLU A 50 -13.92 -29.65 -4.60
N SER A 51 -14.21 -28.87 -5.63
CA SER A 51 -14.14 -27.41 -5.58
C SER A 51 -15.19 -26.87 -4.59
N GLU A 52 -14.77 -26.48 -3.40
CA GLU A 52 -15.61 -25.62 -2.55
C GLU A 52 -15.69 -24.23 -3.17
N ASP A 53 -16.89 -23.71 -3.33
CA ASP A 53 -17.15 -22.32 -3.73
C ASP A 53 -16.69 -21.36 -2.62
N MET A 54 -15.35 -21.26 -2.41
CA MET A 54 -14.81 -20.28 -1.49
C MET A 54 -14.79 -18.90 -2.17
N PRO A 55 -15.49 -17.90 -1.61
CA PRO A 55 -15.45 -16.55 -2.14
C PRO A 55 -14.02 -16.02 -2.18
N LEU A 56 -13.66 -15.40 -3.30
CA LEU A 56 -12.36 -14.73 -3.43
C LEU A 56 -12.25 -13.58 -2.43
N PRO A 57 -11.09 -13.42 -1.81
CA PRO A 57 -10.82 -12.21 -1.03
C PRO A 57 -10.96 -10.93 -1.89
N PRO A 58 -11.30 -9.78 -1.26
CA PRO A 58 -11.52 -8.51 -1.95
C PRO A 58 -10.37 -8.15 -2.89
N GLY A 59 -10.72 -7.55 -4.05
CA GLY A 59 -9.76 -7.05 -5.02
C GLY A 59 -8.90 -5.89 -4.49
N ILE A 60 -7.69 -5.72 -5.04
CA ILE A 60 -6.77 -4.66 -4.59
C ILE A 60 -7.18 -3.29 -5.18
N VAL A 61 -7.67 -3.26 -6.43
CA VAL A 61 -7.84 -2.01 -7.18
C VAL A 61 -9.29 -1.52 -7.22
N ARG A 62 -10.25 -2.43 -7.40
CA ARG A 62 -11.65 -2.05 -7.69
C ARG A 62 -12.54 -1.93 -6.46
N GLU A 63 -12.18 -2.57 -5.37
CA GLU A 63 -13.03 -2.63 -4.20
C GLU A 63 -12.69 -1.52 -3.20
N PRO A 64 -13.68 -0.70 -2.81
CA PRO A 64 -13.46 0.40 -1.88
C PRO A 64 -12.94 -0.10 -0.52
N SER A 65 -12.23 0.76 0.16
CA SER A 65 -11.84 0.52 1.56
C SER A 65 -13.09 0.54 2.45
N HIS A 66 -13.15 -0.39 3.39
CA HIS A 66 -14.27 -0.51 4.32
C HIS A 66 -13.78 -0.75 5.75
N CYS A 67 -14.61 -0.45 6.71
CA CYS A 67 -14.31 -0.75 8.11
C CYS A 67 -14.23 -2.27 8.32
N PRO A 68 -13.19 -2.79 8.98
CA PRO A 68 -13.06 -4.24 9.21
C PRO A 68 -14.19 -4.81 10.06
N GLN A 69 -14.77 -4.00 10.96
CA GLN A 69 -15.81 -4.44 11.89
C GLN A 69 -17.22 -4.33 11.30
N CYS A 70 -17.64 -3.13 10.89
CA CYS A 70 -19.02 -2.89 10.44
C CYS A 70 -19.19 -3.01 8.92
N LYS A 71 -18.12 -3.26 8.18
CA LYS A 71 -18.09 -3.39 6.70
C LYS A 71 -18.61 -2.16 5.95
N HIS A 72 -18.87 -1.05 6.64
CA HIS A 72 -19.31 0.19 6.01
C HIS A 72 -18.18 0.75 5.12
N PRO A 73 -18.44 1.13 3.86
CA PRO A 73 -17.44 1.71 2.98
C PRO A 73 -16.94 3.05 3.52
N LEU A 74 -15.64 3.31 3.40
CA LEU A 74 -15.05 4.58 3.78
C LEU A 74 -15.39 5.65 2.74
N SER A 75 -15.75 6.84 3.20
CA SER A 75 -15.92 7.98 2.32
C SER A 75 -14.55 8.49 1.83
N ALA A 76 -14.55 9.22 0.72
CA ALA A 76 -13.32 9.83 0.20
C ALA A 76 -12.64 10.74 1.25
N ALA A 77 -13.43 11.47 2.05
CA ALA A 77 -12.92 12.32 3.12
C ALA A 77 -12.27 11.51 4.27
N ASP A 78 -12.82 10.33 4.58
CA ASP A 78 -12.25 9.45 5.62
C ASP A 78 -10.96 8.77 5.13
N ASN A 79 -10.73 8.72 3.82
CA ASN A 79 -9.58 8.11 3.19
C ASN A 79 -8.49 9.14 2.78
N ILE A 80 -8.65 10.41 3.18
CA ILE A 80 -7.56 11.40 3.02
C ILE A 80 -6.41 10.97 3.92
N PRO A 81 -5.19 10.73 3.36
CA PRO A 81 -4.06 10.22 4.12
C PRO A 81 -3.76 11.09 5.36
N LEU A 82 -3.48 10.47 6.49
CA LEU A 82 -3.25 11.05 7.81
C LEU A 82 -4.45 11.81 8.37
N PHE A 83 -5.05 12.72 7.58
CA PHE A 83 -6.13 13.59 8.07
C PHE A 83 -7.39 12.83 8.43
N GLY A 84 -7.81 11.85 7.63
CA GLY A 84 -8.97 11.02 7.94
C GLY A 84 -8.82 10.33 9.30
N TRP A 85 -7.66 9.72 9.55
CA TRP A 85 -7.37 9.04 10.81
C TRP A 85 -7.28 10.02 12.00
N LEU A 86 -6.62 11.17 11.84
CA LEU A 86 -6.46 12.19 12.88
C LEU A 86 -7.80 12.82 13.27
N LEU A 87 -8.62 13.23 12.30
CA LEU A 87 -9.94 13.83 12.54
C LEU A 87 -10.89 12.88 13.26
N LEU A 88 -10.82 11.59 12.91
CA LEU A 88 -11.62 10.55 13.55
C LEU A 88 -10.98 9.99 14.84
N ARG A 89 -9.84 10.53 15.25
CA ARG A 89 -9.07 10.10 16.44
C ARG A 89 -8.82 8.58 16.44
N GLY A 90 -8.49 8.02 15.26
CA GLY A 90 -8.24 6.60 15.10
C GLY A 90 -9.46 5.71 15.32
N ARG A 91 -10.67 6.19 15.04
CA ARG A 91 -11.90 5.41 15.21
C ARG A 91 -12.78 5.47 13.96
N CYS A 92 -13.49 4.39 13.71
CA CYS A 92 -14.49 4.37 12.64
C CYS A 92 -15.57 5.42 12.88
N ARG A 93 -16.00 6.14 11.84
CA ARG A 93 -17.07 7.14 11.91
C ARG A 93 -18.40 6.56 12.42
N TYR A 94 -18.71 5.32 12.03
CA TYR A 94 -20.00 4.66 12.26
C TYR A 94 -20.01 3.81 13.53
N CYS A 95 -19.16 2.80 13.63
CA CYS A 95 -19.16 1.87 14.77
C CYS A 95 -18.16 2.21 15.88
N LYS A 96 -17.39 3.30 15.75
CA LYS A 96 -16.40 3.78 16.74
C LYS A 96 -15.28 2.79 17.07
N THR A 97 -15.19 1.65 16.38
CA THR A 97 -14.08 0.70 16.53
C THR A 97 -12.74 1.38 16.25
N ARG A 98 -11.71 0.99 16.98
CA ARG A 98 -10.34 1.50 16.79
C ARG A 98 -9.76 1.04 15.45
N ILE A 99 -9.21 2.00 14.70
CA ILE A 99 -8.47 1.77 13.45
C ILE A 99 -6.98 1.72 13.81
N SER A 100 -6.28 0.71 13.30
CA SER A 100 -4.86 0.49 13.56
C SER A 100 -4.01 1.72 13.20
N ILE A 101 -2.99 1.98 14.03
CA ILE A 101 -1.98 3.01 13.77
C ILE A 101 -1.10 2.67 12.55
N GLN A 102 -1.12 1.43 12.09
CA GLN A 102 -0.42 1.01 10.88
C GLN A 102 -0.79 1.89 9.67
N TYR A 103 -2.08 2.27 9.55
CA TYR A 103 -2.56 3.06 8.42
C TYR A 103 -1.83 4.40 8.31
N PRO A 104 -1.91 5.31 9.30
CA PRO A 104 -1.20 6.58 9.21
C PRO A 104 0.32 6.43 9.23
N LEU A 105 0.86 5.37 9.82
CA LEU A 105 2.30 5.12 9.82
C LEU A 105 2.83 4.81 8.42
N VAL A 106 2.17 3.94 7.67
CA VAL A 106 2.56 3.59 6.28
C VAL A 106 2.39 4.80 5.36
N GLU A 107 1.32 5.58 5.54
CA GLU A 107 1.10 6.81 4.79
C GLU A 107 2.22 7.84 5.05
N LEU A 108 2.56 8.06 6.31
CA LEU A 108 3.63 8.96 6.71
C LEU A 108 4.98 8.52 6.14
N LEU A 109 5.31 7.23 6.26
CA LEU A 109 6.54 6.67 5.68
C LEU A 109 6.57 6.88 4.16
N GLY A 110 5.47 6.62 3.46
CA GLY A 110 5.35 6.88 2.02
C GLY A 110 5.65 8.34 1.68
N GLY A 111 5.04 9.27 2.40
CA GLY A 111 5.25 10.72 2.19
C GLY A 111 6.68 11.17 2.50
N VAL A 112 7.20 10.82 3.67
CA VAL A 112 8.53 11.26 4.13
C VAL A 112 9.63 10.67 3.24
N LEU A 113 9.60 9.37 2.95
CA LEU A 113 10.63 8.74 2.14
C LEU A 113 10.58 9.23 0.68
N SER A 114 9.39 9.51 0.14
CA SER A 114 9.27 10.12 -1.18
C SER A 114 9.89 11.52 -1.24
N ALA A 115 9.68 12.33 -0.20
CA ALA A 115 10.30 13.65 -0.08
C ALA A 115 11.83 13.53 -0.01
N VAL A 116 12.36 12.58 0.75
CA VAL A 116 13.81 12.33 0.89
C VAL A 116 14.43 11.90 -0.44
N VAL A 117 13.76 11.01 -1.19
CA VAL A 117 14.24 10.57 -2.52
C VAL A 117 14.36 11.76 -3.46
N VAL A 118 13.32 12.60 -3.56
CA VAL A 118 13.35 13.77 -4.46
C VAL A 118 14.30 14.85 -3.95
N TRP A 119 14.42 15.02 -2.64
CA TRP A 119 15.43 15.92 -2.07
C TRP A 119 16.85 15.50 -2.45
N LYS A 120 17.15 14.19 -2.43
CA LYS A 120 18.49 13.65 -2.72
C LYS A 120 18.83 13.65 -4.21
N PHE A 121 17.88 13.24 -5.07
CA PHE A 121 18.13 12.99 -6.48
C PHE A 121 17.55 14.06 -7.42
N GLY A 122 16.80 15.03 -6.88
CA GLY A 122 16.07 16.01 -7.69
C GLY A 122 14.97 15.37 -8.55
N PRO A 123 14.33 16.13 -9.43
CA PRO A 123 13.30 15.63 -10.37
C PRO A 123 13.94 14.93 -11.57
N THR A 124 14.52 13.75 -11.36
CA THR A 124 15.23 12.94 -12.34
C THR A 124 14.58 11.57 -12.53
N TRP A 125 14.97 10.86 -13.59
CA TRP A 125 14.57 9.46 -13.80
C TRP A 125 15.03 8.53 -12.68
N VAL A 126 16.19 8.82 -12.10
CA VAL A 126 16.70 8.08 -10.93
C VAL A 126 15.80 8.28 -9.72
N ALA A 127 15.30 9.51 -9.50
CA ALA A 127 14.34 9.76 -8.43
C ALA A 127 13.03 9.00 -8.66
N LEU A 128 12.52 8.97 -9.90
CA LEU A 128 11.30 8.22 -10.21
C LEU A 128 11.47 6.73 -9.91
N ALA A 129 12.56 6.14 -10.35
CA ALA A 129 12.88 4.74 -10.06
C ALA A 129 13.06 4.51 -8.55
N GLY A 130 13.74 5.43 -7.86
CA GLY A 130 13.91 5.41 -6.40
C GLY A 130 12.58 5.49 -5.65
N LEU A 131 11.61 6.26 -6.14
CA LEU A 131 10.25 6.31 -5.58
C LEU A 131 9.56 4.95 -5.68
N VAL A 132 9.54 4.36 -6.89
CA VAL A 132 8.94 3.02 -7.11
C VAL A 132 9.60 1.99 -6.20
N PHE A 133 10.94 1.98 -6.17
CA PHE A 133 11.72 1.10 -5.32
C PHE A 133 11.32 1.24 -3.84
N THR A 134 11.26 2.47 -3.34
CA THR A 134 10.89 2.78 -1.95
C THR A 134 9.47 2.30 -1.62
N TRP A 135 8.49 2.54 -2.49
CA TRP A 135 7.11 2.14 -2.27
C TRP A 135 6.95 0.62 -2.23
N VAL A 136 7.62 -0.09 -3.14
CA VAL A 136 7.59 -1.57 -3.13
C VAL A 136 8.25 -2.13 -1.88
N LEU A 137 9.35 -1.53 -1.42
CA LEU A 137 10.00 -1.93 -0.15
C LEU A 137 9.10 -1.69 1.06
N ILE A 138 8.38 -0.57 1.12
CA ILE A 138 7.41 -0.31 2.20
C ILE A 138 6.33 -1.40 2.21
N ALA A 139 5.79 -1.75 1.04
CA ALA A 139 4.78 -2.80 0.93
C ALA A 139 5.34 -4.17 1.34
N ALA A 140 6.51 -4.55 0.83
CA ALA A 140 7.16 -5.82 1.15
C ALA A 140 7.48 -5.94 2.65
N ALA A 141 8.05 -4.89 3.24
CA ALA A 141 8.34 -4.85 4.68
C ALA A 141 7.06 -4.91 5.53
N GLY A 142 6.00 -4.22 5.11
CA GLY A 142 4.71 -4.27 5.80
C GLY A 142 4.04 -5.65 5.75
N ILE A 143 4.17 -6.36 4.64
CA ILE A 143 3.69 -7.73 4.47
C ILE A 143 4.53 -8.68 5.33
N ASP A 144 5.86 -8.60 5.22
CA ASP A 144 6.78 -9.45 5.97
C ASP A 144 6.59 -9.31 7.48
N PHE A 145 6.45 -8.08 7.98
CA PHE A 145 6.19 -7.81 9.40
C PHE A 145 4.90 -8.49 9.91
N ARG A 146 3.90 -8.67 9.05
CA ARG A 146 2.60 -9.26 9.43
C ARG A 146 2.53 -10.78 9.24
N THR A 147 3.13 -11.28 8.17
CA THR A 147 2.88 -12.65 7.69
C THR A 147 4.16 -13.48 7.56
N GLN A 148 5.33 -12.86 7.71
CA GLN A 148 6.64 -13.48 7.47
C GLN A 148 6.75 -14.08 6.05
N LEU A 149 6.00 -13.48 5.10
CA LEU A 149 6.00 -13.87 3.69
C LEU A 149 6.55 -12.71 2.87
N LEU A 150 7.40 -13.03 1.91
CA LEU A 150 7.92 -12.06 0.94
C LEU A 150 7.38 -12.42 -0.46
N PRO A 151 6.36 -11.69 -0.96
CA PRO A 151 5.72 -12.02 -2.23
C PRO A 151 6.66 -11.84 -3.43
N ASP A 152 6.85 -12.88 -4.23
CA ASP A 152 7.64 -12.84 -5.47
C ASP A 152 7.09 -11.81 -6.47
N GLN A 153 5.77 -11.57 -6.43
CA GLN A 153 5.10 -10.56 -7.23
C GLN A 153 5.60 -9.12 -6.96
N LEU A 154 6.19 -8.86 -5.79
CA LEU A 154 6.82 -7.59 -5.43
C LEU A 154 8.33 -7.64 -5.61
N THR A 155 8.98 -8.73 -5.20
CA THR A 155 10.44 -8.84 -5.16
C THR A 155 11.06 -9.03 -6.53
N LEU A 156 10.45 -9.82 -7.43
CA LEU A 156 10.99 -10.06 -8.77
C LEU A 156 10.95 -8.79 -9.65
N PRO A 157 9.84 -8.03 -9.75
CA PRO A 157 9.87 -6.76 -10.48
C PRO A 157 10.89 -5.77 -9.91
N LEU A 158 11.06 -5.76 -8.57
CA LEU A 158 12.01 -4.89 -7.92
C LEU A 158 13.47 -5.27 -8.26
N LEU A 159 13.76 -6.57 -8.30
CA LEU A 159 15.06 -7.09 -8.73
C LEU A 159 15.39 -6.65 -10.15
N TRP A 160 14.46 -6.83 -11.09
CA TRP A 160 14.64 -6.41 -12.47
C TRP A 160 14.81 -4.89 -12.61
N LEU A 161 14.02 -4.12 -11.85
CA LEU A 161 14.18 -2.67 -11.83
C LEU A 161 15.58 -2.27 -11.37
N GLY A 162 16.11 -2.92 -10.32
CA GLY A 162 17.47 -2.63 -9.81
C GLY A 162 18.58 -3.09 -10.73
N LEU A 163 18.36 -4.10 -11.59
CA LEU A 163 19.36 -4.54 -12.57
C LEU A 163 19.41 -3.67 -13.83
N LEU A 164 18.31 -2.97 -14.14
CA LEU A 164 18.20 -2.12 -15.33
C LEU A 164 18.62 -0.67 -15.09
N LEU A 165 18.79 -0.25 -13.83
CA LEU A 165 19.24 1.08 -13.41
C LEU A 165 20.73 1.15 -13.14
#